data_b0c33cf256384c66f527376be993a2cc
#
_entry.id   b0c33cf256384c66f527376be993a2cc
#
_cell.length_a   1.000
_cell.length_b   1.000
_cell.length_c   1.000
_cell.angle_alpha   90.00
_cell.angle_beta   90.00
_cell.angle_gamma   90.00
#
_symmetry.space_group_name_H-M   'P 1'
#
loop_
_entity.id
_entity.type
_entity.pdbx_description
1 polymer ?
#
loop_
_entity_poly.entity_id
_entity_poly.type
_entity_poly.pdbx_seq_one_letter_code
_entity_poly.pdbx_strand_id
1 'polypeptide(L)'
;DVASLTHDTAYFHALKNIWENMAGKKLYITGGIGSRAQGEGFGPNYELHNHQAYCETCAAIANVYWNQRMFLATGDAKYIDIVERAMYNGVIAGVSLSGDKFFYDNPLASMGQHERQKWFGCACCPGNITRFMPSIPNYVYATQGHDIFMNLYVQRHSSINTNSNTVEIRQTTSYPWEGKVELTVNPDKQEKFAIRLRVPGWVKSTPVPSDMYAF
;
A
#
# COMPACT_ATOMS: atom_id res chain seq x y z
N ASP A 1 -8.26 10.51 9.40
CA ASP A 1 -9.01 10.34 10.64
C ASP A 1 -9.73 11.63 11.06
N VAL A 2 -9.04 12.80 11.19
CA VAL A 2 -9.70 14.06 11.60
C VAL A 2 -10.91 14.39 10.73
N ALA A 3 -10.75 14.38 9.40
CA ALA A 3 -11.86 14.63 8.46
C ALA A 3 -13.06 13.69 8.69
N SER A 4 -12.78 12.41 8.99
CA SER A 4 -13.83 11.41 9.26
C SER A 4 -14.54 11.66 10.59
N LEU A 5 -13.81 12.08 11.62
CA LEU A 5 -14.35 12.32 12.96
C LEU A 5 -15.11 13.63 13.07
N THR A 6 -14.64 14.68 12.38
CA THR A 6 -15.24 16.02 12.42
C THR A 6 -16.31 16.23 11.36
N HIS A 7 -16.37 15.37 10.34
CA HIS A 7 -17.18 15.57 9.13
C HIS A 7 -16.89 16.87 8.38
N ASP A 8 -15.71 17.47 8.63
CA ASP A 8 -15.28 18.70 7.97
C ASP A 8 -14.66 18.40 6.60
N THR A 9 -15.37 18.80 5.57
CA THR A 9 -14.97 18.59 4.17
C THR A 9 -13.69 19.35 3.79
N ALA A 10 -13.33 20.43 4.49
CA ALA A 10 -12.10 21.19 4.23
C ALA A 10 -10.85 20.32 4.45
N TYR A 11 -10.85 19.52 5.51
CA TYR A 11 -9.75 18.54 5.74
C TYR A 11 -9.67 17.50 4.63
N PHE A 12 -10.82 17.02 4.15
CA PHE A 12 -10.84 16.02 3.08
C PHE A 12 -10.33 16.60 1.75
N HIS A 13 -10.71 17.83 1.42
CA HIS A 13 -10.20 18.54 0.25
C HIS A 13 -8.69 18.77 0.34
N ALA A 14 -8.20 19.21 1.49
CA ALA A 14 -6.76 19.39 1.71
C ALA A 14 -5.99 18.07 1.54
N LEU A 15 -6.47 16.97 2.14
CA LEU A 15 -5.87 15.65 2.01
C LEU A 15 -5.83 15.18 0.55
N LYS A 16 -6.91 15.39 -0.20
CA LYS A 16 -6.99 15.05 -1.62
C LYS A 16 -5.95 15.82 -2.44
N ASN A 17 -5.86 17.13 -2.26
CA ASN A 17 -4.90 17.97 -2.97
C ASN A 17 -3.44 17.58 -2.65
N ILE A 18 -3.13 17.30 -1.39
CA ILE A 18 -1.80 16.84 -0.98
C ILE A 18 -1.51 15.47 -1.61
N TRP A 19 -2.48 14.57 -1.59
CA TRP A 19 -2.34 13.25 -2.19
C TRP A 19 -2.12 13.32 -3.70
N GLU A 20 -2.87 14.14 -4.42
CA GLU A 20 -2.71 14.35 -5.87
C GLU A 20 -1.32 14.90 -6.21
N ASN A 21 -0.79 15.81 -5.41
CA ASN A 21 0.57 16.31 -5.57
C ASN A 21 1.60 15.20 -5.29
N MET A 22 1.43 14.44 -4.21
CA MET A 22 2.35 13.35 -3.85
C MET A 22 2.32 12.24 -4.91
N ALA A 23 1.16 11.70 -5.22
CA ALA A 23 1.01 10.60 -6.16
C ALA A 23 1.36 10.98 -7.60
N GLY A 24 1.05 12.23 -8.01
CA GLY A 24 1.28 12.72 -9.35
C GLY A 24 2.67 13.30 -9.62
N LYS A 25 3.47 13.62 -8.58
CA LYS A 25 4.71 14.38 -8.78
C LYS A 25 5.88 13.98 -7.88
N LYS A 26 5.65 13.11 -6.88
CA LYS A 26 6.66 12.80 -5.84
C LYS A 26 6.71 11.31 -5.48
N LEU A 27 5.93 10.48 -6.15
CA LEU A 27 5.90 9.04 -5.95
C LEU A 27 6.97 8.38 -6.82
N TYR A 28 7.85 7.60 -6.22
CA TYR A 28 8.79 6.76 -6.96
C TYR A 28 8.08 5.54 -7.57
N ILE A 29 8.65 5.00 -8.64
CA ILE A 29 8.10 3.83 -9.35
C ILE A 29 7.92 2.62 -8.42
N THR A 30 8.71 2.53 -7.37
CA THR A 30 8.60 1.50 -6.31
C THR A 30 7.44 1.72 -5.32
N GLY A 31 6.75 2.86 -5.39
CA GLY A 31 5.81 3.29 -4.36
C GLY A 31 6.47 3.96 -3.14
N GLY A 32 7.79 4.11 -3.16
CA GLY A 32 8.53 4.89 -2.16
C GLY A 32 8.23 6.38 -2.28
N ILE A 33 8.40 7.11 -1.18
CA ILE A 33 8.22 8.56 -1.08
C ILE A 33 9.35 9.18 -0.25
N GLY A 34 9.55 10.50 -0.41
CA GLY A 34 10.62 11.20 0.30
C GLY A 34 11.95 11.08 -0.42
N SER A 35 12.34 12.10 -1.22
CA SER A 35 13.56 12.07 -2.04
C SER A 35 14.80 12.44 -1.27
N ARG A 36 14.67 13.16 -0.14
CA ARG A 36 15.78 13.79 0.57
C ARG A 36 16.04 13.18 1.93
N ALA A 37 17.30 12.77 2.16
CA ALA A 37 17.77 12.33 3.47
C ALA A 37 17.82 13.49 4.47
N GLN A 38 18.26 14.68 4.03
CA GLN A 38 18.27 15.86 4.90
C GLN A 38 16.85 16.28 5.24
N GLY A 39 16.50 16.21 6.53
CA GLY A 39 15.16 16.50 7.03
C GLY A 39 14.13 15.43 6.72
N GLU A 40 14.55 14.27 6.23
CA GLU A 40 13.69 13.10 5.95
C GLU A 40 12.42 13.50 5.19
N GLY A 41 12.57 14.21 4.07
CA GLY A 41 11.46 14.95 3.49
C GLY A 41 11.31 14.81 1.98
N PHE A 42 10.30 15.51 1.50
CA PHE A 42 10.06 15.68 0.08
C PHE A 42 10.89 16.81 -0.51
N GLY A 43 11.44 16.57 -1.70
CA GLY A 43 11.98 17.63 -2.54
C GLY A 43 10.90 18.37 -3.34
N PRO A 44 11.29 19.30 -4.25
CA PRO A 44 10.42 19.87 -5.26
C PRO A 44 9.67 18.79 -6.07
N ASN A 45 8.68 19.22 -6.84
CA ASN A 45 7.99 18.32 -7.77
C ASN A 45 8.97 17.71 -8.76
N TYR A 46 8.83 16.42 -9.03
CA TYR A 46 9.65 15.62 -9.95
C TYR A 46 11.12 15.46 -9.55
N GLU A 47 11.48 15.76 -8.31
CA GLU A 47 12.78 15.40 -7.76
C GLU A 47 12.78 13.92 -7.36
N LEU A 48 13.09 13.07 -8.34
CA LEU A 48 13.00 11.60 -8.22
C LEU A 48 14.32 10.96 -8.70
N HIS A 49 15.43 11.32 -8.07
CA HIS A 49 16.76 10.81 -8.37
C HIS A 49 16.90 9.34 -7.97
N ASN A 50 17.54 8.51 -8.80
CA ASN A 50 17.69 7.09 -8.53
C ASN A 50 18.76 6.80 -7.45
N HIS A 51 19.95 7.32 -7.60
CA HIS A 51 21.07 7.08 -6.66
C HIS A 51 20.93 7.79 -5.32
N GLN A 52 20.27 8.94 -5.30
CA GLN A 52 20.13 9.80 -4.14
C GLN A 52 18.73 9.72 -3.52
N ALA A 53 17.91 8.78 -3.99
CA ALA A 53 16.60 8.57 -3.41
C ALA A 53 16.73 8.13 -1.96
N TYR A 54 16.16 8.89 -1.04
CA TYR A 54 16.10 8.46 0.35
C TYR A 54 15.08 7.33 0.51
N CYS A 55 13.83 7.56 0.10
CA CYS A 55 12.79 6.53 0.07
C CYS A 55 12.80 5.67 1.33
N GLU A 56 12.73 6.32 2.50
CA GLU A 56 12.80 5.63 3.78
C GLU A 56 11.77 4.51 3.91
N THR A 57 12.16 3.39 4.47
CA THR A 57 11.24 2.26 4.73
C THR A 57 10.05 2.70 5.61
N CYS A 58 10.26 3.56 6.61
CA CYS A 58 9.15 4.12 7.40
C CYS A 58 8.20 4.98 6.57
N ALA A 59 8.73 5.75 5.62
CA ALA A 59 7.91 6.56 4.72
C ALA A 59 7.06 5.68 3.79
N ALA A 60 7.61 4.57 3.30
CA ALA A 60 6.85 3.59 2.51
C ALA A 60 5.70 2.98 3.31
N ILE A 61 5.93 2.62 4.58
CA ILE A 61 4.88 2.13 5.50
C ILE A 61 3.82 3.21 5.75
N ALA A 62 4.24 4.45 6.00
CA ALA A 62 3.32 5.57 6.18
C ALA A 62 2.46 5.83 4.94
N ASN A 63 3.06 5.67 3.73
CA ASN A 63 2.33 5.77 2.46
C ASN A 63 1.26 4.69 2.35
N VAL A 64 1.54 3.45 2.77
CA VAL A 64 0.53 2.38 2.83
C VAL A 64 -0.61 2.77 3.79
N TYR A 65 -0.30 3.23 5.01
CA TYR A 65 -1.33 3.65 5.97
C TYR A 65 -2.20 4.77 5.43
N TRP A 66 -1.60 5.78 4.82
CA TRP A 66 -2.35 6.91 4.27
C TRP A 66 -3.28 6.48 3.14
N ASN A 67 -2.77 5.72 2.18
CA ASN A 67 -3.58 5.25 1.06
C ASN A 67 -4.70 4.31 1.52
N GLN A 68 -4.47 3.44 2.50
CA GLN A 68 -5.53 2.65 3.11
C GLN A 68 -6.63 3.52 3.72
N ARG A 69 -6.27 4.61 4.44
CA ARG A 69 -7.26 5.54 4.99
C ARG A 69 -8.04 6.28 3.92
N MET A 70 -7.39 6.68 2.83
CA MET A 70 -8.06 7.31 1.69
C MET A 70 -9.00 6.33 1.00
N PHE A 71 -8.61 5.06 0.84
CA PHE A 71 -9.50 4.02 0.32
C PHE A 71 -10.73 3.83 1.21
N LEU A 72 -10.56 3.68 2.52
CA LEU A 72 -11.68 3.50 3.45
C LEU A 72 -12.66 4.69 3.45
N ALA A 73 -12.18 5.89 3.11
CA ALA A 73 -13.03 7.07 3.00
C ALA A 73 -13.76 7.19 1.65
N THR A 74 -13.27 6.55 0.58
CA THR A 74 -13.75 6.80 -0.79
C THR A 74 -14.21 5.56 -1.55
N GLY A 75 -13.68 4.38 -1.20
CA GLY A 75 -13.84 3.14 -1.97
C GLY A 75 -13.09 3.12 -3.30
N ASP A 76 -12.22 4.11 -3.60
CA ASP A 76 -11.53 4.23 -4.88
C ASP A 76 -10.28 3.36 -4.92
N ALA A 77 -10.24 2.42 -5.88
CA ALA A 77 -9.20 1.43 -6.05
C ALA A 77 -7.80 2.01 -6.32
N LYS A 78 -7.69 3.23 -6.84
CA LYS A 78 -6.40 3.91 -7.10
C LYS A 78 -5.50 4.01 -5.85
N TYR A 79 -6.10 4.13 -4.68
CA TYR A 79 -5.36 4.15 -3.42
C TYR A 79 -4.78 2.77 -3.10
N ILE A 80 -5.51 1.70 -3.41
CA ILE A 80 -5.02 0.33 -3.21
C ILE A 80 -3.91 -0.03 -4.22
N ASP A 81 -3.90 0.57 -5.41
CA ASP A 81 -2.79 0.40 -6.36
C ASP A 81 -1.47 0.91 -5.77
N ILE A 82 -1.49 2.04 -5.04
CA ILE A 82 -0.31 2.54 -4.32
C ILE A 82 0.02 1.64 -3.12
N VAL A 83 -1.00 1.20 -2.36
CA VAL A 83 -0.82 0.26 -1.24
C VAL A 83 -0.07 -1.00 -1.71
N GLU A 84 -0.56 -1.66 -2.74
CA GLU A 84 0.04 -2.87 -3.30
C GLU A 84 1.48 -2.63 -3.73
N ARG A 85 1.72 -1.58 -4.51
CA ARG A 85 3.04 -1.22 -5.01
C ARG A 85 4.03 -0.92 -3.89
N ALA A 86 3.65 -0.08 -2.93
CA ALA A 86 4.50 0.28 -1.81
C ALA A 86 4.81 -0.93 -0.94
N MET A 87 3.84 -1.82 -0.69
CA MET A 87 4.05 -3.05 0.08
C MET A 87 5.05 -3.98 -0.59
N TYR A 88 4.87 -4.28 -1.89
CA TYR A 88 5.74 -5.22 -2.60
C TYR A 88 7.14 -4.68 -2.91
N ASN A 89 7.31 -3.37 -3.04
CA ASN A 89 8.58 -2.81 -3.50
C ASN A 89 9.25 -1.87 -2.47
N GLY A 90 8.47 -1.09 -1.72
CA GLY A 90 9.01 -0.13 -0.76
C GLY A 90 9.16 -0.70 0.66
N VAL A 91 8.24 -1.56 1.09
CA VAL A 91 8.23 -2.11 2.45
C VAL A 91 8.97 -3.43 2.54
N ILE A 92 8.62 -4.41 1.69
CA ILE A 92 9.26 -5.74 1.72
C ILE A 92 10.75 -5.65 1.37
N ALA A 93 11.15 -4.73 0.48
CA ALA A 93 12.56 -4.46 0.20
C ALA A 93 13.34 -4.04 1.45
N GLY A 94 12.66 -3.45 2.44
CA GLY A 94 13.26 -3.00 3.70
C GLY A 94 13.74 -4.12 4.62
N VAL A 95 13.44 -5.39 4.34
CA VAL A 95 13.85 -6.55 5.15
C VAL A 95 14.54 -7.59 4.29
N SER A 96 15.58 -8.24 4.83
CA SER A 96 16.28 -9.35 4.16
C SER A 96 15.41 -10.62 4.13
N LEU A 97 15.70 -11.53 3.21
CA LEU A 97 15.05 -12.85 3.16
C LEU A 97 15.29 -13.68 4.43
N SER A 98 16.42 -13.45 5.10
CA SER A 98 16.71 -14.06 6.40
C SER A 98 15.96 -13.42 7.57
N GLY A 99 15.34 -12.24 7.36
CA GLY A 99 14.56 -11.53 8.37
C GLY A 99 15.36 -10.75 9.42
N ASP A 100 16.69 -10.72 9.32
CA ASP A 100 17.59 -10.20 10.36
C ASP A 100 18.39 -8.96 9.94
N LYS A 101 18.17 -8.45 8.73
CA LYS A 101 18.81 -7.24 8.21
C LYS A 101 17.79 -6.33 7.54
N PHE A 102 18.04 -5.03 7.58
CA PHE A 102 17.09 -4.01 7.18
C PHE A 102 17.73 -2.93 6.32
N PHE A 103 16.95 -2.33 5.43
CA PHE A 103 17.24 -1.03 4.85
C PHE A 103 16.57 0.07 5.68
N TYR A 104 17.27 1.18 5.83
CA TYR A 104 16.71 2.44 6.29
C TYR A 104 16.20 3.21 5.08
N ASP A 105 17.10 3.66 4.24
CA ASP A 105 16.85 4.26 2.93
C ASP A 105 16.88 3.20 1.81
N ASN A 106 16.15 3.48 0.73
CA ASN A 106 15.97 2.56 -0.40
C ASN A 106 16.25 3.28 -1.71
N PRO A 107 17.52 3.60 -2.06
CA PRO A 107 17.87 4.14 -3.35
C PRO A 107 17.51 3.16 -4.47
N LEU A 108 17.09 3.68 -5.63
CA LEU A 108 16.68 2.86 -6.77
C LEU A 108 17.86 2.36 -7.59
N ALA A 109 19.03 2.94 -7.41
CA ALA A 109 20.26 2.53 -8.06
C ALA A 109 21.42 2.54 -7.06
N SER A 110 22.34 1.58 -7.19
CA SER A 110 23.49 1.40 -6.33
C SER A 110 24.67 0.89 -7.15
N MET A 111 25.89 1.20 -6.70
CA MET A 111 27.12 0.64 -7.24
C MET A 111 27.61 -0.57 -6.44
N GLY A 112 26.75 -1.17 -5.61
CA GLY A 112 27.07 -2.29 -4.75
C GLY A 112 27.44 -1.91 -3.31
N GLN A 113 27.51 -0.62 -2.99
CA GLN A 113 27.87 -0.13 -1.65
C GLN A 113 26.68 -0.09 -0.68
N HIS A 114 25.46 -0.24 -1.16
CA HIS A 114 24.25 -0.13 -0.35
C HIS A 114 23.78 -1.53 0.05
N GLU A 115 23.90 -1.83 1.35
CA GLU A 115 23.59 -3.15 1.91
C GLU A 115 22.68 -3.03 3.13
N ARG A 116 21.83 -4.05 3.34
CA ARG A 116 20.98 -4.13 4.55
C ARG A 116 21.85 -4.31 5.78
N GLN A 117 21.58 -3.52 6.81
CA GLN A 117 22.27 -3.54 8.09
C GLN A 117 21.51 -4.39 9.11
N LYS A 118 22.24 -5.00 10.07
CA LYS A 118 21.59 -5.72 11.18
C LYS A 118 20.78 -4.79 12.08
N TRP A 119 21.28 -3.57 12.28
CA TRP A 119 20.63 -2.59 13.14
C TRP A 119 21.09 -1.16 12.81
N PHE A 120 20.36 -0.17 13.35
CA PHE A 120 20.67 1.25 13.17
C PHE A 120 20.68 1.97 14.53
N GLY A 121 21.44 3.04 14.66
CA GLY A 121 21.45 3.89 15.84
C GLY A 121 20.06 4.47 16.15
N CYS A 122 19.32 4.88 15.11
CA CYS A 122 17.87 5.14 15.17
C CYS A 122 17.17 3.95 14.48
N ALA A 123 16.57 3.06 15.26
CA ALA A 123 16.00 1.81 14.78
C ALA A 123 14.51 1.92 14.39
N CYS A 124 14.06 3.04 13.80
CA CYS A 124 12.66 3.24 13.45
C CYS A 124 12.19 2.25 12.38
N CYS A 125 12.97 2.01 11.33
CA CYS A 125 12.59 1.16 10.23
C CYS A 125 12.42 -0.31 10.61
N PRO A 126 13.35 -0.98 11.32
CA PRO A 126 13.13 -2.33 11.83
C PRO A 126 11.88 -2.43 12.72
N GLY A 127 11.69 -1.48 13.64
CA GLY A 127 10.52 -1.43 14.52
C GLY A 127 9.22 -1.24 13.76
N ASN A 128 9.20 -0.40 12.72
CA ASN A 128 8.03 -0.20 11.88
C ASN A 128 7.71 -1.43 11.04
N ILE A 129 8.69 -2.09 10.43
CA ILE A 129 8.48 -3.34 9.69
C ILE A 129 7.86 -4.38 10.61
N THR A 130 8.43 -4.59 11.80
CA THR A 130 7.94 -5.57 12.78
C THR A 130 6.48 -5.34 13.17
N ARG A 131 6.06 -4.07 13.32
CA ARG A 131 4.66 -3.71 13.60
C ARG A 131 3.76 -3.81 12.38
N PHE A 132 4.29 -3.50 11.20
CA PHE A 132 3.52 -3.47 9.97
C PHE A 132 3.17 -4.87 9.46
N MET A 133 4.13 -5.80 9.46
CA MET A 133 3.96 -7.15 8.90
C MET A 133 2.72 -7.88 9.44
N PRO A 134 2.44 -7.91 10.76
CA PRO A 134 1.22 -8.54 11.28
C PRO A 134 -0.07 -7.85 10.86
N SER A 135 -0.02 -6.59 10.41
CA SER A 135 -1.19 -5.83 9.97
C SER A 135 -1.58 -6.08 8.51
N ILE A 136 -0.70 -6.69 7.70
CA ILE A 136 -0.94 -6.95 6.26
C ILE A 136 -2.29 -7.62 5.98
N PRO A 137 -2.74 -8.61 6.75
CA PRO A 137 -4.06 -9.21 6.53
C PRO A 137 -5.22 -8.22 6.49
N ASN A 138 -5.12 -7.08 7.17
CA ASN A 138 -6.18 -6.07 7.25
C ASN A 138 -6.33 -5.23 5.97
N TYR A 139 -5.39 -5.35 5.02
CA TYR A 139 -5.43 -4.64 3.73
C TYR A 139 -6.10 -5.47 2.62
N VAL A 140 -6.29 -6.76 2.84
CA VAL A 140 -6.79 -7.68 1.82
C VAL A 140 -8.26 -7.45 1.51
N TYR A 141 -9.05 -7.19 2.55
CA TYR A 141 -10.48 -6.92 2.43
C TYR A 141 -10.88 -5.64 3.14
N ALA A 142 -12.01 -5.08 2.72
CA ALA A 142 -12.76 -4.09 3.46
C ALA A 142 -14.26 -4.38 3.33
N THR A 143 -15.07 -3.85 4.23
CA THR A 143 -16.52 -4.00 4.22
C THR A 143 -17.22 -2.66 4.27
N GLN A 144 -18.37 -2.55 3.61
CA GLN A 144 -19.27 -1.42 3.71
C GLN A 144 -20.72 -1.93 3.71
N GLY A 145 -21.38 -1.85 4.86
CA GLY A 145 -22.69 -2.47 5.04
C GLY A 145 -22.63 -3.97 4.85
N HIS A 146 -23.26 -4.50 3.81
CA HIS A 146 -23.25 -5.91 3.44
C HIS A 146 -22.20 -6.24 2.36
N ASP A 147 -21.63 -5.23 1.70
CA ASP A 147 -20.70 -5.39 0.59
C ASP A 147 -19.27 -5.67 1.09
N ILE A 148 -18.55 -6.49 0.32
CA ILE A 148 -17.15 -6.87 0.57
C ILE A 148 -16.28 -6.36 -0.57
N PHE A 149 -15.24 -5.61 -0.25
CA PHE A 149 -14.22 -5.17 -1.20
C PHE A 149 -13.03 -6.10 -1.13
N MET A 150 -12.61 -6.63 -2.26
CA MET A 150 -11.38 -7.40 -2.42
C MET A 150 -10.28 -6.48 -2.95
N ASN A 151 -9.37 -6.10 -2.08
CA ASN A 151 -8.33 -5.12 -2.37
C ASN A 151 -7.03 -5.77 -2.86
N LEU A 152 -6.62 -6.87 -2.23
CA LEU A 152 -5.38 -7.57 -2.57
C LEU A 152 -5.67 -9.05 -2.88
N TYR A 153 -4.96 -9.57 -3.86
CA TYR A 153 -5.05 -10.97 -4.25
C TYR A 153 -3.89 -11.74 -3.65
N VAL A 154 -4.20 -12.55 -2.65
CA VAL A 154 -3.23 -13.40 -1.94
C VAL A 154 -3.88 -14.74 -1.61
N GLN A 155 -3.12 -15.82 -1.70
CA GLN A 155 -3.66 -17.13 -1.34
C GLN A 155 -3.98 -17.16 0.16
N ARG A 156 -5.27 -17.23 0.49
CA ARG A 156 -5.71 -17.29 1.88
C ARG A 156 -7.15 -17.77 2.04
N HIS A 157 -7.49 -18.14 3.27
CA HIS A 157 -8.85 -18.36 3.76
C HIS A 157 -9.17 -17.31 4.83
N SER A 158 -10.36 -16.71 4.77
CA SER A 158 -10.77 -15.64 5.68
C SER A 158 -12.23 -15.73 6.01
N SER A 159 -12.56 -15.45 7.26
CA SER A 159 -13.92 -15.23 7.74
C SER A 159 -14.15 -13.71 7.83
N ILE A 160 -15.10 -13.20 7.08
CA ILE A 160 -15.36 -11.75 6.94
C ILE A 160 -16.73 -11.45 7.53
N ASN A 161 -16.75 -10.62 8.58
CA ASN A 161 -17.97 -10.15 9.19
C ASN A 161 -18.47 -8.89 8.46
N THR A 162 -19.70 -8.96 7.95
CA THR A 162 -20.48 -7.81 7.48
C THR A 162 -21.49 -7.40 8.56
N ASN A 163 -22.35 -6.42 8.27
CA ASN A 163 -23.35 -5.97 9.26
C ASN A 163 -24.36 -7.06 9.67
N SER A 164 -24.60 -8.07 8.81
CA SER A 164 -25.66 -9.06 9.03
C SER A 164 -25.21 -10.51 8.85
N ASN A 165 -24.03 -10.72 8.28
CA ASN A 165 -23.57 -12.05 7.86
C ASN A 165 -22.08 -12.25 8.12
N THR A 166 -21.70 -13.50 8.29
CA THR A 166 -20.31 -13.93 8.21
C THR A 166 -20.13 -14.65 6.88
N VAL A 167 -19.11 -14.25 6.12
CA VAL A 167 -18.83 -14.82 4.80
C VAL A 167 -17.44 -15.42 4.78
N GLU A 168 -17.38 -16.74 4.60
CA GLU A 168 -16.10 -17.42 4.38
C GLU A 168 -15.65 -17.21 2.93
N ILE A 169 -14.46 -16.64 2.74
CA ILE A 169 -13.85 -16.46 1.42
C ILE A 169 -12.51 -17.17 1.38
N ARG A 170 -12.37 -18.03 0.39
CA ARG A 170 -11.08 -18.64 0.03
C ARG A 170 -10.60 -18.07 -1.29
N GLN A 171 -9.40 -17.52 -1.29
CA GLN A 171 -8.67 -17.15 -2.51
C GLN A 171 -7.62 -18.23 -2.78
N THR A 172 -7.63 -18.76 -4.01
CA THR A 172 -6.60 -19.67 -4.54
C THR A 172 -5.94 -19.01 -5.73
N THR A 173 -4.65 -18.69 -5.60
CA THR A 173 -3.92 -17.92 -6.61
C THR A 173 -2.41 -18.00 -6.40
N SER A 174 -1.66 -17.83 -7.49
CA SER A 174 -0.21 -17.57 -7.49
C SER A 174 0.10 -16.10 -7.87
N TYR A 175 -0.88 -15.21 -7.70
CA TYR A 175 -0.70 -13.78 -7.94
C TYR A 175 0.47 -13.20 -7.08
N PRO A 176 1.33 -12.33 -7.61
CA PRO A 176 1.25 -11.65 -8.92
C PRO A 176 1.90 -12.39 -10.09
N TRP A 177 2.44 -13.60 -9.88
CA TRP A 177 3.15 -14.36 -10.92
C TRP A 177 2.22 -14.92 -11.98
N GLU A 178 0.99 -15.26 -11.58
CA GLU A 178 -0.09 -15.71 -12.45
C GLU A 178 -1.33 -14.84 -12.25
N GLY A 179 -2.01 -14.49 -13.35
CA GLY A 179 -3.20 -13.64 -13.30
C GLY A 179 -4.47 -14.35 -12.85
N LYS A 180 -4.43 -15.68 -12.69
CA LYS A 180 -5.60 -16.47 -12.28
C LYS A 180 -5.87 -16.31 -10.78
N VAL A 181 -7.11 -15.95 -10.45
CA VAL A 181 -7.62 -15.91 -9.08
C VAL A 181 -8.94 -16.66 -9.02
N GLU A 182 -9.00 -17.70 -8.21
CA GLU A 182 -10.22 -18.44 -7.93
C GLU A 182 -10.77 -18.05 -6.56
N LEU A 183 -12.06 -17.79 -6.50
CA LEU A 183 -12.76 -17.41 -5.29
C LEU A 183 -13.83 -18.43 -4.95
N THR A 184 -13.77 -18.98 -3.74
CA THR A 184 -14.86 -19.74 -3.14
C THR A 184 -15.51 -18.86 -2.08
N VAL A 185 -16.82 -18.66 -2.16
CA VAL A 185 -17.57 -17.76 -1.29
C VAL A 185 -18.71 -18.53 -0.64
N ASN A 186 -18.70 -18.64 0.67
CA ASN A 186 -19.68 -19.35 1.47
C ASN A 186 -20.26 -18.42 2.56
N PRO A 187 -21.41 -17.80 2.34
CA PRO A 187 -22.09 -17.03 3.37
C PRO A 187 -22.82 -17.93 4.36
N ASP A 188 -22.79 -17.58 5.65
CA ASP A 188 -23.53 -18.33 6.69
C ASP A 188 -25.05 -18.23 6.53
N LYS A 189 -25.50 -17.09 5.95
CA LYS A 189 -26.92 -16.85 5.70
C LYS A 189 -27.14 -16.53 4.22
N GLN A 190 -28.25 -16.99 3.67
CA GLN A 190 -28.67 -16.60 2.32
C GLN A 190 -29.10 -15.14 2.32
N GLU A 191 -28.27 -14.30 1.72
CA GLU A 191 -28.45 -12.85 1.67
C GLU A 191 -27.86 -12.28 0.38
N LYS A 192 -28.45 -11.18 -0.10
CA LYS A 192 -27.92 -10.47 -1.27
C LYS A 192 -26.85 -9.46 -0.81
N PHE A 193 -25.63 -9.61 -1.30
CA PHE A 193 -24.52 -8.67 -1.10
C PHE A 193 -23.66 -8.59 -2.36
N ALA A 194 -22.81 -7.58 -2.46
CA ALA A 194 -21.86 -7.44 -3.55
C ALA A 194 -20.45 -7.81 -3.10
N ILE A 195 -19.71 -8.48 -3.99
CA ILE A 195 -18.26 -8.59 -3.90
C ILE A 195 -17.65 -7.68 -4.95
N ARG A 196 -16.95 -6.65 -4.51
CA ARG A 196 -16.30 -5.65 -5.36
C ARG A 196 -14.85 -6.05 -5.58
N LEU A 197 -14.55 -6.52 -6.78
CA LEU A 197 -13.20 -6.97 -7.16
C LEU A 197 -12.40 -5.77 -7.67
N ARG A 198 -11.22 -5.52 -7.10
CA ARG A 198 -10.29 -4.54 -7.65
C ARG A 198 -9.68 -5.07 -8.95
N VAL A 199 -9.71 -4.26 -9.99
CA VAL A 199 -8.88 -4.48 -11.16
C VAL A 199 -7.63 -3.61 -11.01
N PRO A 200 -6.43 -4.20 -10.80
CA PRO A 200 -5.21 -3.43 -10.59
C PRO A 200 -4.93 -2.45 -11.72
N GLY A 201 -4.45 -1.25 -11.37
CA GLY A 201 -4.16 -0.20 -12.35
C GLY A 201 -3.14 -0.63 -13.40
N TRP A 202 -2.13 -1.40 -13.01
CA TRP A 202 -1.10 -1.91 -13.92
C TRP A 202 -1.65 -2.85 -15.01
N VAL A 203 -2.76 -3.55 -14.80
CA VAL A 203 -3.44 -4.34 -15.84
C VAL A 203 -4.08 -3.44 -16.89
N LYS A 204 -4.39 -2.19 -16.54
CA LYS A 204 -4.99 -1.19 -17.42
C LYS A 204 -3.95 -0.22 -17.99
N SER A 205 -2.66 -0.55 -17.94
CA SER A 205 -1.54 0.34 -18.32
C SER A 205 -1.49 1.65 -17.52
N THR A 206 -2.02 1.65 -16.31
CA THR A 206 -1.95 2.77 -15.35
C THR A 206 -1.25 2.31 -14.07
N PRO A 207 0.07 2.04 -14.11
CA PRO A 207 0.83 1.45 -13.01
C PRO A 207 0.89 2.35 -11.77
N VAL A 208 0.74 3.65 -11.96
CA VAL A 208 0.50 4.65 -10.90
C VAL A 208 -0.70 5.49 -11.31
N PRO A 209 -1.45 6.07 -10.36
CA PRO A 209 -2.65 6.87 -10.67
C PRO A 209 -2.31 8.29 -11.15
N SER A 210 -1.39 8.40 -12.09
CA SER A 210 -0.91 9.64 -12.70
C SER A 210 -0.24 9.36 -14.03
N ASP A 211 0.09 10.42 -14.77
CA ASP A 211 0.84 10.39 -16.03
C ASP A 211 2.37 10.52 -15.83
N MET A 212 2.85 10.43 -14.59
CA MET A 212 4.27 10.57 -14.25
C MET A 212 5.15 9.52 -14.92
N TYR A 213 4.62 8.31 -15.12
CA TYR A 213 5.31 7.22 -15.78
C TYR A 213 4.50 6.74 -16.98
N ALA A 214 5.14 6.67 -18.14
CA ALA A 214 4.62 6.03 -19.36
C ALA A 214 5.35 4.70 -19.60
N PHE A 215 4.60 3.68 -20.04
CA PHE A 215 5.08 2.33 -20.32
C PHE A 215 4.63 1.86 -21.69
#